data_36bc336171c54d996d5abefc045a5883
#
_entry.id   36bc336171c54d996d5abefc045a5883
#
_cell.length_a   1.000
_cell.length_b   1.000
_cell.length_c   1.000
_cell.angle_alpha   90.00
_cell.angle_beta   90.00
_cell.angle_gamma   90.00
#
_symmetry.space_group_name_H-M   'P 1'
#
loop_
_entity.id
_entity.type
_entity.pdbx_description
1 polymer ?
#
loop_
_entity_poly.entity_id
_entity_poly.type
_entity_poly.pdbx_seq_one_letter_code
_entity_poly.pdbx_strand_id
1 'polypeptide(L)'
;VHCNLNEQTRNLVNSERISMMPGIGLDGIECGNHIVSCARGGVVDESAASMALESGQLTSLALDVFEVEPLAESDLLRHDSFHGSPHIAASTLEAQARIGTEMAGLIIEYFETGNCNNSLN
;
A
#
# COMPACT_ATOMS: atom_id res chain seq x y z
N VAL A 1 2.45 -3.49 2.46
CA VAL A 1 2.02 -2.34 3.29
C VAL A 1 0.54 -2.10 3.03
N HIS A 2 -0.25 -1.97 4.12
CA HIS A 2 -1.68 -1.71 4.03
C HIS A 2 -2.16 -0.97 5.28
N CYS A 3 -2.09 0.36 5.26
CA CYS A 3 -2.51 1.23 6.36
C CYS A 3 -3.11 2.54 5.82
N ASN A 4 -3.81 3.29 6.68
CA ASN A 4 -4.28 4.63 6.33
C ASN A 4 -3.11 5.63 6.33
N LEU A 5 -3.27 6.75 5.63
CA LEU A 5 -2.32 7.87 5.68
C LEU A 5 -2.70 8.84 6.81
N ASN A 6 -1.76 9.11 7.67
CA ASN A 6 -1.83 10.13 8.72
C ASN A 6 -0.40 10.62 9.04
N GLU A 7 -0.23 11.49 10.03
CA GLU A 7 1.08 12.03 10.40
C GLU A 7 2.10 10.95 10.80
N GLN A 8 1.65 9.84 11.40
CA GLN A 8 2.52 8.74 11.86
C GLN A 8 2.89 7.76 10.74
N THR A 9 2.07 7.69 9.68
CA THR A 9 2.25 6.76 8.58
C THR A 9 2.75 7.43 7.30
N ARG A 10 2.86 8.76 7.28
CA ARG A 10 3.52 9.49 6.18
C ARG A 10 4.99 9.10 6.12
N ASN A 11 5.43 8.69 4.93
CA ASN A 11 6.78 8.18 4.69
C ASN A 11 7.17 7.08 5.70
N LEU A 12 6.19 6.24 6.06
CA LEU A 12 6.41 5.10 6.96
C LEU A 12 7.48 4.18 6.39
N VAL A 13 7.48 3.96 5.08
CA VAL A 13 8.51 3.22 4.36
C VAL A 13 9.42 4.24 3.68
N ASN A 14 10.47 4.62 4.36
CA ASN A 14 11.48 5.59 3.94
C ASN A 14 12.85 4.91 3.75
N SER A 15 13.87 5.69 3.36
CA SER A 15 15.22 5.19 3.12
C SER A 15 15.81 4.46 4.33
N GLU A 16 15.59 4.96 5.56
CA GLU A 16 16.09 4.33 6.78
C GLU A 16 15.49 2.92 6.94
N ARG A 17 14.16 2.79 6.84
CA ARG A 17 13.48 1.49 7.00
C ARG A 17 13.78 0.53 5.87
N ILE A 18 13.93 1.03 4.65
CA ILE A 18 14.37 0.20 3.53
C ILE A 18 15.78 -0.35 3.79
N SER A 19 16.69 0.49 4.34
CA SER A 19 18.06 0.05 4.65
C SER A 19 18.13 -1.02 5.75
N MET A 20 17.11 -1.13 6.58
CA MET A 20 17.01 -2.13 7.65
C MET A 20 16.46 -3.48 7.17
N MET A 21 15.98 -3.59 5.93
CA MET A 21 15.48 -4.84 5.39
C MET A 21 16.64 -5.80 5.17
N PRO A 22 16.59 -7.02 5.75
CA PRO A 22 17.74 -7.91 5.75
C PRO A 22 17.98 -8.64 4.41
N GLY A 23 16.97 -8.73 3.55
CA GLY A 23 17.02 -9.51 2.31
C GLY A 23 17.15 -11.03 2.51
N ILE A 24 17.09 -11.49 3.75
CA ILE A 24 17.31 -12.88 4.15
C ILE A 24 16.09 -13.34 4.97
N GLY A 25 15.56 -14.51 4.63
CA GLY A 25 14.46 -15.14 5.37
C GLY A 25 14.89 -15.65 6.76
N LEU A 26 13.93 -15.99 7.60
CA LEU A 26 14.19 -16.55 8.94
C LEU A 26 14.92 -17.90 8.89
N ASP A 27 14.85 -18.59 7.77
CA ASP A 27 15.56 -19.82 7.44
C ASP A 27 17.00 -19.62 6.93
N GLY A 28 17.44 -18.35 6.83
CA GLY A 28 18.77 -17.97 6.33
C GLY A 28 18.90 -17.95 4.81
N ILE A 29 17.79 -18.16 4.07
CA ILE A 29 17.82 -18.14 2.60
C ILE A 29 17.73 -16.68 2.12
N GLU A 30 18.58 -16.29 1.19
CA GLU A 30 18.51 -15.00 0.50
C GLU A 30 17.25 -14.94 -0.34
N CYS A 31 16.37 -13.99 -0.03
CA CYS A 31 15.09 -13.80 -0.72
C CYS A 31 14.96 -12.40 -1.36
N GLY A 32 15.92 -11.51 -1.10
CA GLY A 32 15.87 -10.12 -1.54
C GLY A 32 14.91 -9.26 -0.70
N ASN A 33 14.90 -7.98 -1.00
CA ASN A 33 14.04 -7.00 -0.34
C ASN A 33 12.88 -6.61 -1.28
N HIS A 34 11.67 -6.95 -0.91
CA HIS A 34 10.47 -6.72 -1.72
C HIS A 34 9.46 -5.87 -0.96
N ILE A 35 8.87 -4.88 -1.62
CA ILE A 35 7.79 -4.06 -1.07
C ILE A 35 6.57 -4.18 -1.97
N VAL A 36 5.42 -4.46 -1.36
CA VAL A 36 4.10 -4.38 -2.00
C VAL A 36 3.22 -3.44 -1.18
N SER A 37 2.64 -2.43 -1.80
CA SER A 37 1.77 -1.47 -1.13
C SER A 37 0.48 -1.22 -1.89
N CYS A 38 -0.65 -1.49 -1.22
CA CYS A 38 -2.00 -1.06 -1.59
C CYS A 38 -2.57 -0.14 -0.49
N ALA A 39 -1.72 0.66 0.15
CA ALA A 39 -2.09 1.52 1.27
C ALA A 39 -2.72 2.84 0.80
N ARG A 40 -1.96 3.91 0.87
CA ARG A 40 -2.27 5.25 0.34
C ARG A 40 -0.98 5.87 -0.17
N GLY A 41 -1.06 6.74 -1.17
CA GLY A 41 0.08 7.54 -1.62
C GLY A 41 0.69 8.33 -0.48
N GLY A 42 2.02 8.40 -0.43
CA GLY A 42 2.77 9.03 0.66
C GLY A 42 2.99 8.16 1.92
N VAL A 43 2.52 6.90 1.94
CA VAL A 43 2.94 5.92 2.97
C VAL A 43 4.31 5.35 2.64
N VAL A 44 4.56 5.05 1.37
CA VAL A 44 5.89 4.74 0.84
C VAL A 44 6.46 6.04 0.29
N ASP A 45 7.67 6.38 0.67
CA ASP A 45 8.44 7.46 0.07
C ASP A 45 8.92 6.99 -1.31
N GLU A 46 8.25 7.48 -2.37
CA GLU A 46 8.49 7.05 -3.75
C GLU A 46 9.91 7.39 -4.21
N SER A 47 10.46 8.52 -3.78
CA SER A 47 11.82 8.93 -4.09
C SER A 47 12.85 8.01 -3.46
N ALA A 48 12.69 7.70 -2.16
CA ALA A 48 13.56 6.77 -1.46
C ALA A 48 13.47 5.35 -2.05
N ALA A 49 12.28 4.91 -2.42
CA ALA A 49 12.06 3.59 -3.03
C ALA A 49 12.69 3.50 -4.43
N SER A 50 12.62 4.58 -5.24
CA SER A 50 13.27 4.65 -6.55
C SER A 50 14.78 4.53 -6.42
N MET A 51 15.40 5.31 -5.53
CA MET A 51 16.84 5.23 -5.26
C MET A 51 17.26 3.84 -4.74
N ALA A 52 16.42 3.18 -3.95
CA ALA A 52 16.68 1.85 -3.43
C ALA A 52 16.60 0.77 -4.52
N LEU A 53 15.72 0.93 -5.52
CA LEU A 53 15.71 0.07 -6.71
C LEU A 53 16.97 0.28 -7.54
N GLU A 54 17.36 1.55 -7.81
CA GLU A 54 18.57 1.88 -8.57
C GLU A 54 19.84 1.31 -7.95
N SER A 55 19.96 1.37 -6.63
CA SER A 55 21.11 0.85 -5.90
C SER A 55 21.09 -0.68 -5.71
N GLY A 56 19.98 -1.35 -6.06
CA GLY A 56 19.79 -2.78 -5.79
C GLY A 56 19.48 -3.12 -4.34
N GLN A 57 19.25 -2.12 -3.47
CA GLN A 57 18.83 -2.33 -2.09
C GLN A 57 17.40 -2.89 -2.00
N LEU A 58 16.52 -2.48 -2.91
CA LEU A 58 15.25 -3.14 -3.19
C LEU A 58 15.40 -4.04 -4.40
N THR A 59 14.92 -5.27 -4.27
CA THR A 59 14.86 -6.25 -5.36
C THR A 59 13.63 -6.02 -6.24
N SER A 60 12.50 -5.63 -5.64
CA SER A 60 11.31 -5.21 -6.37
C SER A 60 10.38 -4.31 -5.55
N LEU A 61 9.58 -3.54 -6.24
CA LEU A 61 8.57 -2.65 -5.69
C LEU A 61 7.27 -2.79 -6.47
N ALA A 62 6.15 -3.00 -5.77
CA ALA A 62 4.82 -2.99 -6.36
C ALA A 62 3.92 -1.98 -5.64
N LEU A 63 3.38 -1.01 -6.37
CA LEU A 63 2.49 0.03 -5.82
C LEU A 63 1.18 0.08 -6.60
N ASP A 64 0.06 0.13 -5.86
CA ASP A 64 -1.28 0.40 -6.42
C ASP A 64 -1.71 1.87 -6.17
N VAL A 65 -0.95 2.60 -5.35
CA VAL A 65 -1.28 3.96 -4.90
C VAL A 65 -0.05 4.85 -4.95
N PHE A 66 -0.23 6.12 -5.31
CA PHE A 66 0.86 7.06 -5.55
C PHE A 66 0.63 8.39 -4.85
N GLU A 67 1.70 9.15 -4.59
CA GLU A 67 1.62 10.49 -3.99
C GLU A 67 0.84 11.45 -4.88
N VAL A 68 0.98 11.29 -6.20
CA VAL A 68 0.22 12.05 -7.20
C VAL A 68 -0.45 11.06 -8.14
N GLU A 69 -1.77 11.10 -8.22
CA GLU A 69 -2.57 10.27 -9.09
C GLU A 69 -3.36 11.12 -10.10
N PRO A 70 -3.39 10.74 -11.40
CA PRO A 70 -2.72 9.57 -11.99
C PRO A 70 -1.20 9.76 -12.08
N LEU A 71 -0.43 8.66 -11.98
CA LEU A 71 1.02 8.67 -12.15
C LEU A 71 1.35 8.95 -13.62
N ALA A 72 1.68 10.21 -13.92
CA ALA A 72 1.96 10.64 -15.30
C ALA A 72 3.44 10.45 -15.69
N GLU A 73 4.35 10.94 -14.85
CA GLU A 73 5.79 10.85 -15.04
C GLU A 73 6.44 10.49 -13.70
N SER A 74 7.24 9.42 -13.68
CA SER A 74 7.98 8.99 -12.50
C SER A 74 9.20 8.18 -12.93
N ASP A 75 10.31 8.38 -12.23
CA ASP A 75 11.50 7.56 -12.44
C ASP A 75 11.25 6.09 -12.12
N LEU A 76 10.30 5.79 -11.23
CA LEU A 76 9.85 4.43 -10.95
C LEU A 76 9.43 3.66 -12.20
N LEU A 77 8.75 4.31 -13.16
CA LEU A 77 8.28 3.68 -14.40
C LEU A 77 9.42 3.19 -15.32
N ARG A 78 10.66 3.61 -15.05
CA ARG A 78 11.84 3.20 -15.83
C ARG A 78 12.52 1.96 -15.31
N HIS A 79 12.12 1.48 -14.13
CA HIS A 79 12.72 0.31 -13.48
C HIS A 79 12.01 -0.98 -13.87
N ASP A 80 12.74 -1.96 -14.39
CA ASP A 80 12.19 -3.29 -14.74
C ASP A 80 11.62 -4.04 -13.53
N SER A 81 12.10 -3.73 -12.32
CA SER A 81 11.66 -4.34 -11.06
C SER A 81 10.55 -3.53 -10.37
N PHE A 82 9.99 -2.50 -11.02
CA PHE A 82 8.83 -1.77 -10.56
C PHE A 82 7.55 -2.28 -11.24
N HIS A 83 6.50 -2.45 -10.44
CA HIS A 83 5.17 -2.87 -10.90
C HIS A 83 4.12 -1.89 -10.36
N GLY A 84 3.43 -1.19 -11.24
CA GLY A 84 2.37 -0.24 -10.88
C GLY A 84 1.00 -0.74 -11.31
N SER A 85 -0.03 -0.46 -10.51
CA SER A 85 -1.43 -0.58 -10.90
C SER A 85 -2.20 0.71 -10.58
N PRO A 86 -3.26 1.05 -11.34
CA PRO A 86 -3.87 2.37 -11.28
C PRO A 86 -4.95 2.48 -10.19
N HIS A 87 -4.58 2.24 -8.93
CA HIS A 87 -5.43 2.32 -7.73
C HIS A 87 -6.70 1.45 -7.84
N ILE A 88 -6.51 0.19 -8.17
CA ILE A 88 -7.59 -0.77 -8.44
C ILE A 88 -7.63 -1.95 -7.46
N ALA A 89 -6.80 -1.98 -6.43
CA ALA A 89 -6.74 -3.11 -5.49
C ALA A 89 -8.09 -3.40 -4.82
N ALA A 90 -8.93 -2.39 -4.60
CA ALA A 90 -10.29 -2.55 -4.06
C ALA A 90 -11.39 -2.67 -5.15
N SER A 91 -11.02 -2.65 -6.43
CA SER A 91 -11.97 -2.64 -7.55
C SER A 91 -12.26 -4.03 -8.10
N THR A 92 -12.16 -5.07 -7.28
CA THR A 92 -12.56 -6.43 -7.66
C THR A 92 -14.04 -6.65 -7.41
N LEU A 93 -14.66 -7.57 -8.16
CA LEU A 93 -16.08 -7.93 -7.99
C LEU A 93 -16.37 -8.41 -6.57
N GLU A 94 -15.47 -9.21 -5.99
CA GLU A 94 -15.57 -9.74 -4.64
C GLU A 94 -15.50 -8.63 -3.58
N ALA A 95 -14.58 -7.69 -3.72
CA ALA A 95 -14.44 -6.56 -2.81
C ALA A 95 -15.67 -5.66 -2.85
N GLN A 96 -16.16 -5.33 -4.03
CA GLN A 96 -17.35 -4.51 -4.22
C GLN A 96 -18.62 -5.18 -3.65
N ALA A 97 -18.79 -6.48 -3.89
CA ALA A 97 -19.92 -7.23 -3.34
C ALA A 97 -19.87 -7.31 -1.81
N ARG A 98 -18.67 -7.53 -1.22
CA ARG A 98 -18.48 -7.57 0.22
C ARG A 98 -18.80 -6.21 0.85
N ILE A 99 -18.23 -5.11 0.33
CA ILE A 99 -18.48 -3.75 0.83
C ILE A 99 -19.98 -3.44 0.79
N GLY A 100 -20.66 -3.75 -0.31
CA GLY A 100 -22.10 -3.52 -0.44
C GLY A 100 -22.92 -4.30 0.60
N THR A 101 -22.58 -5.55 0.85
CA THR A 101 -23.27 -6.40 1.83
C THR A 101 -23.02 -5.94 3.26
N GLU A 102 -21.76 -5.65 3.62
CA GLU A 102 -21.41 -5.15 4.96
C GLU A 102 -22.08 -3.80 5.25
N MET A 103 -22.01 -2.87 4.30
CA MET A 103 -22.62 -1.56 4.48
C MET A 103 -24.14 -1.64 4.64
N ALA A 104 -24.83 -2.47 3.84
CA ALA A 104 -26.25 -2.70 4.01
C ALA A 104 -26.58 -3.28 5.39
N GLY A 105 -25.80 -4.25 5.88
CA GLY A 105 -25.94 -4.80 7.22
C GLY A 105 -25.79 -3.76 8.33
N LEU A 106 -24.75 -2.92 8.27
CA LEU A 106 -24.52 -1.86 9.24
C LEU A 106 -25.66 -0.82 9.26
N ILE A 107 -26.17 -0.45 8.09
CA ILE A 107 -27.31 0.49 7.99
C ILE A 107 -28.56 -0.12 8.61
N ILE A 108 -28.88 -1.37 8.32
CA ILE A 108 -30.05 -2.07 8.88
C ILE A 108 -29.91 -2.14 10.40
N GLU A 109 -28.75 -2.58 10.92
CA GLU A 109 -28.48 -2.67 12.34
C GLU A 109 -28.66 -1.31 13.05
N TYR A 110 -28.17 -0.23 12.45
CA TYR A 110 -28.37 1.12 12.98
C TYR A 110 -29.84 1.48 13.12
N PHE A 111 -30.66 1.24 12.09
CA PHE A 111 -32.10 1.56 12.15
C PHE A 111 -32.89 0.66 13.10
N GLU A 112 -32.47 -0.60 13.27
CA GLU A 112 -33.16 -1.54 14.16
C GLU A 112 -32.75 -1.35 15.64
N THR A 113 -31.48 -1.06 15.91
CA THR A 113 -30.93 -1.11 17.29
C THR A 113 -30.35 0.22 17.77
N GLY A 114 -30.11 1.18 16.89
CA GLY A 114 -29.38 2.42 17.19
C GLY A 114 -27.86 2.22 17.33
N ASN A 115 -27.34 1.02 17.06
CA ASN A 115 -25.93 0.69 17.19
C ASN A 115 -25.11 1.31 16.03
N CYS A 116 -24.09 2.09 16.38
CA CYS A 116 -23.20 2.80 15.44
C CYS A 116 -21.83 2.12 15.35
N ASN A 117 -21.80 0.82 15.06
CA ASN A 117 -20.55 0.10 14.85
C ASN A 117 -19.78 0.73 13.69
N ASN A 118 -18.47 0.91 13.88
CA ASN A 118 -17.55 1.52 12.90
C ASN A 118 -17.85 3.01 12.57
N SER A 119 -18.61 3.72 13.38
CA SER A 119 -18.77 5.17 13.27
C SER A 119 -17.45 5.87 13.58
N LEU A 120 -17.16 6.96 12.84
CA LEU A 120 -15.98 7.81 13.07
C LEU A 120 -16.23 8.91 14.12
N ASN A 121 -17.45 9.07 14.60
CA ASN A 121 -17.87 10.09 15.56
C ASN A 121 -18.26 9.47 16.90
#